data_6642e47399617d8f0061ecd7fc723cb1
#
_entry.id   6642e47399617d8f0061ecd7fc723cb1
#
_cell.length_a   1.000
_cell.length_b   1.000
_cell.length_c   1.000
_cell.angle_alpha   90.00
_cell.angle_beta   90.00
_cell.angle_gamma   90.00
#
_symmetry.space_group_name_H-M   'P 1'
#
loop_
_entity.id
_entity.type
_entity.pdbx_description
1 polymer ?
#
loop_
_entity_poly.entity_id
_entity_poly.type
_entity_poly.pdbx_seq_one_letter_code
_entity_poly.pdbx_strand_id
1 'polypeptide(L)'
;SSDLNEGVICGTATVEGNECCIYVMEPKFMMGSMGTIVGDKIAALFEYAIEHRLPVIGYAASGGARMQEGMLSLMQMAKVSGAVKLHSDEGLFYMVCVTDPTTGGVTASFAMLGDVIIGEPGALVGFAGKRVIEQVTGEKLPDGFQSAEFQLENGFLDAIVRRNDQRSYIASMLKLHKPASGDDMLHVRSHEQHLKLRELVHRPAINGGAVQKLMEMIHN
;
A
#
# COMPACT_ATOMS: atom_id res chain seq x y z
N SER A 1 18.51 14.19 12.63
CA SER A 1 17.36 13.59 11.90
C SER A 1 16.52 14.64 11.17
N SER A 2 17.15 15.68 10.66
CA SER A 2 16.48 16.84 10.01
C SER A 2 16.36 16.72 8.49
N ASP A 3 16.72 15.59 7.90
CA ASP A 3 16.82 15.47 6.44
C ASP A 3 15.60 14.75 5.80
N LEU A 4 14.57 14.44 6.61
CA LEU A 4 13.33 13.86 6.11
C LEU A 4 12.40 14.96 5.60
N ASN A 5 12.17 14.98 4.30
CA ASN A 5 11.29 15.96 3.66
C ASN A 5 9.81 15.51 3.66
N GLU A 6 9.50 14.25 4.02
CA GLU A 6 8.14 13.71 4.05
C GLU A 6 8.07 12.39 4.84
N GLY A 7 6.86 11.97 5.21
CA GLY A 7 6.56 10.76 5.98
C GLY A 7 6.78 9.43 5.24
N VAL A 8 7.37 9.43 4.04
CA VAL A 8 7.72 8.21 3.30
C VAL A 8 8.98 8.40 2.47
N ILE A 9 9.81 7.36 2.44
CA ILE A 9 10.93 7.21 1.52
C ILE A 9 10.58 6.09 0.54
N CYS A 10 10.75 6.35 -0.76
CA CYS A 10 10.51 5.42 -1.84
C CYS A 10 11.77 5.24 -2.69
N GLY A 11 12.00 4.04 -3.19
CA GLY A 11 13.15 3.75 -4.05
C GLY A 11 13.20 2.31 -4.51
N THR A 12 14.27 1.96 -5.20
CA THR A 12 14.60 0.58 -5.57
C THR A 12 15.59 -0.02 -4.58
N ALA A 13 15.52 -1.32 -4.39
CA ALA A 13 16.39 -2.05 -3.49
C ALA A 13 16.72 -3.44 -4.04
N THR A 14 17.76 -4.05 -3.48
CA THR A 14 18.10 -5.44 -3.74
C THR A 14 18.16 -6.20 -2.42
N VAL A 15 17.31 -7.21 -2.28
CA VAL A 15 17.25 -8.05 -1.09
C VAL A 15 17.79 -9.44 -1.44
N GLU A 16 18.99 -9.75 -0.97
CA GLU A 16 19.70 -11.02 -1.27
C GLU A 16 19.72 -11.36 -2.77
N GLY A 17 20.06 -10.35 -3.60
CA GLY A 17 20.15 -10.50 -5.04
C GLY A 17 18.80 -10.44 -5.79
N ASN A 18 17.69 -10.21 -5.11
CA ASN A 18 16.38 -10.01 -5.73
C ASN A 18 16.06 -8.52 -5.77
N GLU A 19 15.81 -7.97 -6.96
CA GLU A 19 15.43 -6.58 -7.16
C GLU A 19 13.98 -6.37 -6.78
N CYS A 20 13.69 -5.21 -6.17
CA CYS A 20 12.34 -4.80 -5.81
C CYS A 20 12.23 -3.28 -5.71
N CYS A 21 11.04 -2.76 -5.78
CA CYS A 21 10.71 -1.43 -5.31
C CYS A 21 10.38 -1.48 -3.82
N ILE A 22 10.73 -0.43 -3.08
CA ILE A 22 10.48 -0.37 -1.64
C ILE A 22 9.96 1.01 -1.23
N TYR A 23 8.94 1.03 -0.37
CA TYR A 23 8.60 2.21 0.40
C TYR A 23 8.72 1.94 1.90
N VAL A 24 9.18 2.94 2.63
CA VAL A 24 9.29 2.90 4.09
C VAL A 24 8.66 4.17 4.65
N MET A 25 7.59 4.00 5.41
CA MET A 25 6.97 5.11 6.13
C MET A 25 7.77 5.44 7.39
N GLU A 26 7.87 6.72 7.71
CA GLU A 26 8.68 7.22 8.83
C GLU A 26 7.79 7.90 9.88
N PRO A 27 7.52 7.23 11.01
CA PRO A 27 6.64 7.78 12.04
C PRO A 27 7.20 9.02 12.76
N LYS A 28 8.52 9.28 12.68
CA LYS A 28 9.11 10.50 13.24
C LYS A 28 8.71 11.76 12.47
N PHE A 29 8.29 11.63 11.21
CA PHE A 29 7.72 12.72 10.44
C PHE A 29 6.20 12.72 10.58
N MET A 30 5.65 13.59 11.39
CA MET A 30 4.20 13.75 11.63
C MET A 30 3.45 12.42 11.85
N MET A 31 4.02 11.52 12.65
CA MET A 31 3.49 10.17 12.91
C MET A 31 3.35 9.29 11.64
N GLY A 32 4.16 9.52 10.62
CA GLY A 32 4.05 8.82 9.34
C GLY A 32 2.71 9.06 8.63
N SER A 33 2.02 10.17 8.95
CA SER A 33 0.68 10.42 8.45
C SER A 33 0.66 10.56 6.92
N MET A 34 -0.35 9.93 6.32
CA MET A 34 -0.55 9.93 4.87
C MET A 34 -1.15 11.26 4.42
N GLY A 35 -0.32 12.11 3.82
CA GLY A 35 -0.70 13.33 3.11
C GLY A 35 -0.59 13.16 1.60
N THR A 36 -0.86 14.22 0.86
CA THR A 36 -0.86 14.23 -0.61
C THR A 36 0.47 13.75 -1.18
N ILE A 37 1.60 14.27 -0.66
CA ILE A 37 2.93 13.90 -1.14
C ILE A 37 3.28 12.44 -0.82
N VAL A 38 2.84 11.92 0.33
CA VAL A 38 3.00 10.49 0.66
C VAL A 38 2.27 9.63 -0.37
N GLY A 39 1.01 9.97 -0.66
CA GLY A 39 0.23 9.27 -1.67
C GLY A 39 0.84 9.36 -3.06
N ASP A 40 1.33 10.53 -3.47
CA ASP A 40 2.00 10.74 -4.75
C ASP A 40 3.26 9.88 -4.89
N LYS A 41 4.12 9.86 -3.87
CA LYS A 41 5.35 9.08 -3.88
C LYS A 41 5.09 7.57 -3.96
N ILE A 42 4.12 7.06 -3.18
CA ILE A 42 3.81 5.63 -3.19
C ILE A 42 3.15 5.26 -4.51
N ALA A 43 2.21 6.05 -5.04
CA ALA A 43 1.59 5.80 -6.34
C ALA A 43 2.63 5.79 -7.47
N ALA A 44 3.53 6.78 -7.50
CA ALA A 44 4.62 6.83 -8.48
C ALA A 44 5.58 5.63 -8.36
N LEU A 45 5.82 5.12 -7.14
CA LEU A 45 6.60 3.91 -6.95
C LEU A 45 5.94 2.69 -7.58
N PHE A 46 4.62 2.52 -7.40
CA PHE A 46 3.87 1.43 -8.04
C PHE A 46 3.86 1.57 -9.56
N GLU A 47 3.72 2.79 -10.10
CA GLU A 47 3.83 3.04 -11.53
C GLU A 47 5.20 2.65 -12.08
N TYR A 48 6.26 3.05 -11.40
CA TYR A 48 7.64 2.64 -11.73
C TYR A 48 7.81 1.11 -11.67
N ALA A 49 7.26 0.48 -10.62
CA ALA A 49 7.31 -0.97 -10.45
C ALA A 49 6.61 -1.71 -11.60
N ILE A 50 5.48 -1.21 -12.08
CA ILE A 50 4.77 -1.73 -13.26
C ILE A 50 5.66 -1.63 -14.51
N GLU A 51 6.23 -0.45 -14.79
CA GLU A 51 7.08 -0.22 -15.95
C GLU A 51 8.31 -1.14 -16.00
N HIS A 52 8.88 -1.44 -14.83
CA HIS A 52 10.09 -2.26 -14.72
C HIS A 52 9.80 -3.71 -14.31
N ARG A 53 8.52 -4.09 -14.19
CA ARG A 53 8.06 -5.42 -13.76
C ARG A 53 8.68 -5.88 -12.45
N LEU A 54 8.77 -4.97 -11.48
CA LEU A 54 9.35 -5.22 -10.17
C LEU A 54 8.27 -5.48 -9.11
N PRO A 55 8.52 -6.38 -8.15
CA PRO A 55 7.71 -6.50 -6.95
C PRO A 55 7.86 -5.26 -6.06
N VAL A 56 6.84 -4.99 -5.25
CA VAL A 56 6.87 -3.89 -4.27
C VAL A 56 6.89 -4.44 -2.85
N ILE A 57 7.78 -3.92 -2.02
CA ILE A 57 7.85 -4.19 -0.58
C ILE A 57 7.51 -2.91 0.18
N GLY A 58 6.49 -2.98 1.02
CA GLY A 58 6.05 -1.84 1.83
C GLY A 58 6.33 -2.02 3.31
N TYR A 59 6.93 -1.01 3.95
CA TYR A 59 6.97 -0.88 5.40
C TYR A 59 6.00 0.21 5.83
N ALA A 60 4.88 -0.21 6.40
CA ALA A 60 3.85 0.70 6.89
C ALA A 60 4.10 1.04 8.36
N ALA A 61 4.19 2.35 8.64
CA ALA A 61 4.29 2.90 9.99
C ALA A 61 3.58 4.25 10.01
N SER A 62 2.32 4.30 10.47
CA SER A 62 1.50 5.48 10.31
C SER A 62 0.38 5.58 11.32
N GLY A 63 0.12 6.81 11.78
CA GLY A 63 -1.08 7.17 12.52
C GLY A 63 -2.35 7.33 11.67
N GLY A 64 -2.26 7.20 10.34
CA GLY A 64 -3.39 7.30 9.42
C GLY A 64 -3.35 8.50 8.48
N ALA A 65 -4.52 8.94 8.02
CA ALA A 65 -4.63 10.11 7.14
C ALA A 65 -4.22 11.41 7.85
N ARG A 66 -3.50 12.28 7.15
CA ARG A 66 -3.01 13.56 7.68
C ARG A 66 -4.14 14.55 7.86
N MET A 67 -4.51 14.82 9.11
CA MET A 67 -5.65 15.69 9.44
C MET A 67 -5.48 17.11 8.90
N GLN A 68 -4.25 17.63 8.85
CA GLN A 68 -3.94 18.98 8.38
C GLN A 68 -4.25 19.20 6.91
N GLU A 69 -4.32 18.12 6.11
CA GLU A 69 -4.66 18.18 4.68
C GLU A 69 -6.14 17.87 4.40
N GLY A 70 -6.92 17.57 5.44
CA GLY A 70 -8.37 17.34 5.32
C GLY A 70 -8.73 16.26 4.29
N MET A 71 -9.67 16.58 3.41
CA MET A 71 -10.16 15.65 2.38
C MET A 71 -9.07 15.16 1.42
N LEU A 72 -8.05 15.96 1.14
CA LEU A 72 -6.96 15.58 0.23
C LEU A 72 -6.19 14.37 0.77
N SER A 73 -6.00 14.27 2.08
CA SER A 73 -5.36 13.10 2.69
C SER A 73 -6.22 11.83 2.56
N LEU A 74 -7.54 11.94 2.68
CA LEU A 74 -8.44 10.81 2.50
C LEU A 74 -8.46 10.30 1.05
N MET A 75 -8.35 11.21 0.09
CA MET A 75 -8.29 10.83 -1.34
C MET A 75 -7.02 10.01 -1.68
N GLN A 76 -5.96 10.12 -0.87
CA GLN A 76 -4.77 9.31 -1.07
C GLN A 76 -5.01 7.81 -0.83
N MET A 77 -5.96 7.45 0.02
CA MET A 77 -6.38 6.05 0.20
C MET A 77 -6.81 5.44 -1.14
N ALA A 78 -7.73 6.11 -1.84
CA ALA A 78 -8.21 5.64 -3.15
C ALA A 78 -7.10 5.67 -4.22
N LYS A 79 -6.29 6.74 -4.24
CA LYS A 79 -5.20 6.91 -5.21
C LYS A 79 -4.18 5.77 -5.10
N VAL A 80 -3.67 5.51 -3.91
CA VAL A 80 -2.67 4.45 -3.71
C VAL A 80 -3.27 3.07 -3.91
N SER A 81 -4.50 2.82 -3.42
CA SER A 81 -5.19 1.55 -3.66
C SER A 81 -5.42 1.28 -5.16
N GLY A 82 -5.72 2.32 -5.94
CA GLY A 82 -5.80 2.22 -7.39
C GLY A 82 -4.47 1.82 -8.04
N ALA A 83 -3.35 2.41 -7.59
CA ALA A 83 -2.02 2.06 -8.07
C ALA A 83 -1.64 0.61 -7.69
N VAL A 84 -1.96 0.16 -6.47
CA VAL A 84 -1.80 -1.25 -6.04
C VAL A 84 -2.61 -2.18 -6.95
N LYS A 85 -3.86 -1.83 -7.25
CA LYS A 85 -4.71 -2.64 -8.13
C LYS A 85 -4.11 -2.78 -9.53
N LEU A 86 -3.63 -1.69 -10.13
CA LEU A 86 -2.96 -1.73 -11.43
C LEU A 86 -1.71 -2.62 -11.41
N HIS A 87 -0.91 -2.56 -10.35
CA HIS A 87 0.25 -3.41 -10.16
C HIS A 87 -0.12 -4.89 -10.04
N SER A 88 -1.18 -5.20 -9.29
CA SER A 88 -1.73 -6.56 -9.14
C SER A 88 -2.28 -7.09 -10.47
N ASP A 89 -2.94 -6.25 -11.28
CA ASP A 89 -3.45 -6.64 -12.60
C ASP A 89 -2.34 -7.03 -13.60
N GLU A 90 -1.14 -6.51 -13.40
CA GLU A 90 0.07 -6.91 -14.14
C GLU A 90 0.71 -8.21 -13.59
N GLY A 91 0.08 -8.84 -12.60
CA GLY A 91 0.56 -10.07 -11.96
C GLY A 91 1.86 -9.88 -11.17
N LEU A 92 2.09 -8.68 -10.65
CA LEU A 92 3.27 -8.34 -9.88
C LEU A 92 3.01 -8.46 -8.38
N PHE A 93 4.00 -8.93 -7.66
CA PHE A 93 3.92 -9.25 -6.24
C PHE A 93 4.04 -8.00 -5.37
N TYR A 94 3.12 -7.85 -4.42
CA TYR A 94 3.14 -6.79 -3.41
C TYR A 94 3.12 -7.39 -2.00
N MET A 95 4.13 -7.09 -1.20
CA MET A 95 4.22 -7.51 0.19
C MET A 95 4.28 -6.31 1.14
N VAL A 96 3.56 -6.40 2.25
CA VAL A 96 3.56 -5.36 3.28
C VAL A 96 4.05 -5.90 4.61
N CYS A 97 4.91 -5.13 5.26
CA CYS A 97 5.26 -5.29 6.65
C CYS A 97 4.59 -4.18 7.46
N VAL A 98 3.60 -4.52 8.27
CA VAL A 98 2.96 -3.59 9.19
C VAL A 98 3.75 -3.50 10.49
N THR A 99 4.14 -2.27 10.85
CA THR A 99 4.96 -2.00 12.03
C THR A 99 4.19 -1.12 13.02
N ASP A 100 4.77 -0.84 14.17
CA ASP A 100 4.13 -0.07 15.25
C ASP A 100 4.31 1.46 15.06
N PRO A 101 3.21 2.23 14.96
CA PRO A 101 1.83 1.81 14.70
C PRO A 101 1.50 1.77 13.21
N THR A 102 0.54 0.94 12.79
CA THR A 102 -0.10 1.03 11.47
C THR A 102 -1.60 1.15 11.68
N THR A 103 -2.15 2.36 11.52
CA THR A 103 -3.53 2.67 11.91
C THR A 103 -4.27 3.54 10.90
N GLY A 104 -5.56 3.70 11.11
CA GLY A 104 -6.41 4.65 10.39
C GLY A 104 -6.52 4.40 8.89
N GLY A 105 -6.42 5.47 8.10
CA GLY A 105 -6.56 5.41 6.66
C GLY A 105 -5.50 4.58 5.94
N VAL A 106 -4.30 4.43 6.53
CA VAL A 106 -3.24 3.60 5.95
C VAL A 106 -3.60 2.12 6.07
N THR A 107 -4.05 1.67 7.25
CA THR A 107 -4.55 0.30 7.43
C THR A 107 -5.78 0.04 6.57
N ALA A 108 -6.72 0.98 6.54
CA ALA A 108 -7.96 0.84 5.76
C ALA A 108 -7.76 0.97 4.23
N SER A 109 -6.52 1.00 3.75
CA SER A 109 -6.20 1.10 2.33
C SER A 109 -5.00 0.22 1.97
N PHE A 110 -3.96 0.80 1.40
CA PHE A 110 -2.87 0.07 0.76
C PHE A 110 -2.06 -0.84 1.69
N ALA A 111 -2.01 -0.58 3.01
CA ALA A 111 -1.27 -1.45 3.93
C ALA A 111 -1.90 -2.85 4.09
N MET A 112 -3.21 -2.98 3.83
CA MET A 112 -3.92 -4.27 3.90
C MET A 112 -4.28 -4.82 2.51
N LEU A 113 -3.61 -4.36 1.46
CA LEU A 113 -3.81 -4.82 0.07
C LEU A 113 -2.62 -5.64 -0.46
N GLY A 114 -1.67 -6.02 0.39
CA GLY A 114 -0.58 -6.90 0.01
C GLY A 114 -1.06 -8.32 -0.32
N ASP A 115 -0.39 -8.98 -1.26
CA ASP A 115 -0.55 -10.42 -1.50
C ASP A 115 -0.05 -11.23 -0.30
N VAL A 116 0.94 -10.68 0.42
CA VAL A 116 1.43 -11.19 1.70
C VAL A 116 1.57 -10.01 2.67
N ILE A 117 0.98 -10.13 3.84
CA ILE A 117 1.00 -9.11 4.87
C ILE A 117 1.60 -9.69 6.15
N ILE A 118 2.77 -9.19 6.54
CA ILE A 118 3.42 -9.61 7.79
C ILE A 118 3.38 -8.48 8.82
N GLY A 119 3.32 -8.87 10.11
CA GLY A 119 3.41 -7.94 11.23
C GLY A 119 4.70 -8.10 12.03
N GLU A 120 5.18 -7.02 12.64
CA GLU A 120 6.17 -7.12 13.70
C GLU A 120 5.51 -7.55 15.02
N PRO A 121 6.20 -8.34 15.86
CA PRO A 121 5.65 -8.75 17.15
C PRO A 121 5.19 -7.56 17.99
N GLY A 122 3.96 -7.60 18.48
CA GLY A 122 3.37 -6.58 19.36
C GLY A 122 3.00 -5.26 18.67
N ALA A 123 3.17 -5.14 17.35
CA ALA A 123 2.82 -3.92 16.61
C ALA A 123 1.33 -3.61 16.75
N LEU A 124 1.00 -2.34 16.96
CA LEU A 124 -0.38 -1.84 16.92
C LEU A 124 -0.86 -1.75 15.47
N VAL A 125 -1.83 -2.58 15.12
CA VAL A 125 -2.44 -2.62 13.78
C VAL A 125 -3.95 -2.51 13.92
N GLY A 126 -4.53 -1.40 13.47
CA GLY A 126 -5.96 -1.17 13.63
C GLY A 126 -6.47 0.05 12.88
N PHE A 127 -7.76 0.31 12.96
CA PHE A 127 -8.35 1.50 12.34
C PHE A 127 -8.42 2.66 13.34
N ALA A 128 -9.23 2.55 14.37
CA ALA A 128 -9.36 3.55 15.43
C ALA A 128 -8.50 3.17 16.63
N GLY A 129 -7.91 4.18 17.28
CA GLY A 129 -7.16 3.94 18.52
C GLY A 129 -8.04 3.37 19.63
N LYS A 130 -7.48 2.51 20.49
CA LYS A 130 -8.17 1.84 21.61
C LYS A 130 -9.01 2.81 22.44
N ARG A 131 -8.43 3.96 22.82
CA ARG A 131 -9.13 4.99 23.61
C ARG A 131 -10.41 5.51 22.93
N VAL A 132 -10.37 5.71 21.61
CA VAL A 132 -11.53 6.20 20.86
C VAL A 132 -12.64 5.16 20.85
N ILE A 133 -12.28 3.89 20.63
CA ILE A 133 -13.25 2.78 20.64
C ILE A 133 -13.90 2.67 22.01
N GLU A 134 -13.13 2.63 23.09
CA GLU A 134 -13.63 2.53 24.47
C GLU A 134 -14.55 3.71 24.84
N GLN A 135 -14.23 4.92 24.35
CA GLN A 135 -15.09 6.09 24.59
C GLN A 135 -16.42 6.02 23.85
N VAL A 136 -16.43 5.45 22.64
CA VAL A 136 -17.66 5.36 21.82
C VAL A 136 -18.51 4.17 22.22
N THR A 137 -17.92 3.02 22.53
CA THR A 137 -18.65 1.80 22.89
C THR A 137 -19.01 1.74 24.37
N GLY A 138 -18.26 2.44 25.24
CA GLY A 138 -18.41 2.35 26.70
C GLY A 138 -17.83 1.06 27.29
N GLU A 139 -17.21 0.21 26.49
CA GLU A 139 -16.67 -1.08 26.89
C GLU A 139 -15.14 -1.04 26.96
N LYS A 140 -14.57 -1.78 27.89
CA LYS A 140 -13.11 -2.02 27.93
C LYS A 140 -12.74 -3.06 26.89
N LEU A 141 -11.75 -2.73 26.09
CA LEU A 141 -11.22 -3.66 25.10
C LEU A 141 -10.33 -4.71 25.76
N PRO A 142 -10.34 -5.95 25.25
CA PRO A 142 -9.51 -7.02 25.77
C PRO A 142 -8.02 -6.69 25.65
N ASP A 143 -7.21 -7.33 26.50
CA ASP A 143 -5.76 -7.21 26.42
C ASP A 143 -5.28 -7.77 25.07
N GLY A 144 -4.31 -7.08 24.45
CA GLY A 144 -3.80 -7.45 23.14
C GLY A 144 -4.70 -7.06 21.96
N PHE A 145 -5.85 -6.43 22.20
CA PHE A 145 -6.70 -5.94 21.11
C PHE A 145 -5.93 -5.02 20.15
N GLN A 146 -6.06 -5.29 18.85
CA GLN A 146 -5.31 -4.62 17.78
C GLN A 146 -3.79 -4.87 17.79
N SER A 147 -3.27 -5.83 18.53
CA SER A 147 -1.90 -6.27 18.32
C SER A 147 -1.74 -7.04 17.01
N ALA A 148 -0.53 -7.14 16.50
CA ALA A 148 -0.24 -7.96 15.32
C ALA A 148 -0.65 -9.43 15.54
N GLU A 149 -0.48 -9.96 16.76
CA GLU A 149 -0.92 -11.30 17.15
C GLU A 149 -2.44 -11.44 17.03
N PHE A 150 -3.19 -10.46 17.53
CA PHE A 150 -4.65 -10.42 17.40
C PHE A 150 -5.07 -10.39 15.92
N GLN A 151 -4.39 -9.61 15.10
CA GLN A 151 -4.68 -9.54 13.65
C GLN A 151 -4.36 -10.85 12.93
N LEU A 152 -3.28 -11.54 13.32
CA LEU A 152 -2.95 -12.87 12.80
C LEU A 152 -4.03 -13.90 13.14
N GLU A 153 -4.47 -13.95 14.41
CA GLU A 153 -5.53 -14.86 14.87
C GLU A 153 -6.86 -14.64 14.14
N ASN A 154 -7.14 -13.39 13.75
CA ASN A 154 -8.36 -13.03 13.00
C ASN A 154 -8.18 -13.08 11.46
N GLY A 155 -7.03 -13.54 10.97
CA GLY A 155 -6.79 -13.75 9.54
C GLY A 155 -6.53 -12.48 8.73
N PHE A 156 -6.13 -11.37 9.38
CA PHE A 156 -5.75 -10.13 8.70
C PHE A 156 -4.25 -10.07 8.37
N LEU A 157 -3.44 -10.89 9.01
CA LEU A 157 -2.01 -11.05 8.70
C LEU A 157 -1.72 -12.50 8.35
N ASP A 158 -0.70 -12.69 7.50
CA ASP A 158 -0.24 -14.03 7.10
C ASP A 158 0.82 -14.58 8.05
N ALA A 159 1.65 -13.71 8.64
CA ALA A 159 2.69 -14.11 9.57
C ALA A 159 3.12 -12.95 10.50
N ILE A 160 3.73 -13.33 11.63
CA ILE A 160 4.48 -12.40 12.49
C ILE A 160 5.96 -12.72 12.34
N VAL A 161 6.72 -11.71 11.88
CA VAL A 161 8.14 -11.87 11.58
C VAL A 161 8.96 -10.81 12.33
N ARG A 162 9.90 -11.27 13.16
CA ARG A 162 10.82 -10.37 13.88
C ARG A 162 11.68 -9.59 12.89
N ARG A 163 12.01 -8.35 13.21
CA ARG A 163 12.79 -7.47 12.34
C ARG A 163 14.09 -8.10 11.83
N ASN A 164 14.79 -8.84 12.68
CA ASN A 164 16.03 -9.49 12.31
C ASN A 164 15.86 -10.62 11.26
N ASP A 165 14.66 -11.20 11.19
CA ASP A 165 14.34 -12.32 10.32
C ASP A 165 13.66 -11.86 9.01
N GLN A 166 13.22 -10.59 8.93
CA GLN A 166 12.47 -10.06 7.79
C GLN A 166 13.26 -10.11 6.50
N ARG A 167 14.57 -9.84 6.54
CA ARG A 167 15.41 -9.84 5.34
C ARG A 167 15.37 -11.18 4.62
N SER A 168 15.58 -12.28 5.36
CA SER A 168 15.57 -13.63 4.79
C SER A 168 14.15 -14.06 4.38
N TYR A 169 13.14 -13.65 5.15
CA TYR A 169 11.75 -13.92 4.83
C TYR A 169 11.33 -13.21 3.51
N ILE A 170 11.62 -11.92 3.38
CA ILE A 170 11.35 -11.13 2.16
C ILE A 170 12.09 -11.73 0.96
N ALA A 171 13.38 -12.08 1.12
CA ALA A 171 14.14 -12.70 0.04
C ALA A 171 13.52 -14.01 -0.44
N SER A 172 12.98 -14.82 0.49
CA SER A 172 12.28 -16.06 0.16
C SER A 172 10.98 -15.80 -0.60
N MET A 173 10.19 -14.82 -0.16
CA MET A 173 8.95 -14.41 -0.83
C MET A 173 9.23 -13.86 -2.24
N LEU A 174 10.23 -13.01 -2.40
CA LEU A 174 10.65 -12.49 -3.71
C LEU A 174 11.10 -13.60 -4.67
N LYS A 175 11.76 -14.66 -4.17
CA LYS A 175 12.14 -15.82 -4.99
C LYS A 175 10.93 -16.64 -5.45
N LEU A 176 9.93 -16.81 -4.56
CA LEU A 176 8.72 -17.58 -4.86
C LEU A 176 7.80 -16.87 -5.87
N HIS A 177 7.75 -15.54 -5.81
CA HIS A 177 6.86 -14.71 -6.63
C HIS A 177 7.60 -13.99 -7.75
N LYS A 178 8.67 -14.57 -8.29
CA LYS A 178 9.31 -14.00 -9.49
C LYS A 178 8.30 -13.93 -10.62
N PRO A 179 8.19 -12.78 -11.33
CA PRO A 179 7.37 -12.69 -12.52
C PRO A 179 7.76 -13.81 -13.49
N ALA A 180 6.78 -14.48 -14.09
CA ALA A 180 7.03 -15.46 -15.13
C ALA A 180 7.85 -14.81 -16.26
N SER A 181 8.86 -15.51 -16.74
CA SER A 181 9.60 -15.08 -17.92
C SER A 181 8.65 -14.98 -19.12
N GLY A 182 8.82 -13.98 -19.98
CA GLY A 182 7.87 -13.49 -20.99
C GLY A 182 7.22 -14.48 -21.96
N ASP A 183 7.52 -15.78 -21.91
CA ASP A 183 6.89 -16.81 -22.73
C ASP A 183 5.56 -17.33 -22.17
N ASP A 184 5.21 -17.03 -20.91
CA ASP A 184 3.97 -17.46 -20.26
C ASP A 184 2.84 -16.40 -20.27
N MET A 185 2.98 -15.34 -21.04
CA MET A 185 2.07 -14.20 -21.04
C MET A 185 0.75 -14.47 -21.79
N LEU A 186 -0.19 -15.13 -21.13
CA LEU A 186 -1.61 -15.18 -21.54
C LEU A 186 -2.42 -13.91 -21.19
N HIS A 187 -1.77 -12.86 -20.64
CA HIS A 187 -2.45 -11.63 -20.14
C HIS A 187 -2.25 -10.35 -20.99
N VAL A 188 -1.90 -10.47 -22.26
CA VAL A 188 -1.68 -9.31 -23.14
C VAL A 188 -2.93 -8.45 -23.37
N ARG A 189 -4.13 -8.96 -23.08
CA ARG A 189 -5.39 -8.20 -23.32
C ARG A 189 -5.70 -7.11 -22.29
N SER A 190 -5.18 -7.20 -21.06
CA SER A 190 -5.43 -6.17 -20.04
C SER A 190 -4.59 -4.91 -20.26
N HIS A 191 -3.37 -5.06 -20.75
CA HIS A 191 -2.41 -3.96 -20.94
C HIS A 191 -2.91 -2.89 -21.93
N GLU A 192 -3.48 -3.28 -23.07
CA GLU A 192 -4.04 -2.32 -24.04
C GLU A 192 -5.25 -1.53 -23.50
N GLN A 193 -6.08 -2.17 -22.66
CA GLN A 193 -7.20 -1.48 -22.02
C GLN A 193 -6.74 -0.48 -20.95
N HIS A 194 -5.69 -0.82 -20.18
CA HIS A 194 -5.12 0.07 -19.17
C HIS A 194 -4.38 1.26 -19.78
N LEU A 195 -3.66 1.08 -20.89
CA LEU A 195 -3.05 2.18 -21.63
C LEU A 195 -4.10 3.18 -22.15
N LYS A 196 -5.25 2.69 -22.63
CA LYS A 196 -6.37 3.55 -23.05
C LYS A 196 -7.00 4.33 -21.89
N LEU A 197 -7.10 3.72 -20.69
CA LEU A 197 -7.55 4.41 -19.48
C LEU A 197 -6.52 5.47 -19.03
N ARG A 198 -5.23 5.17 -19.08
CA ARG A 198 -4.15 6.12 -18.75
C ARG A 198 -4.19 7.36 -19.66
N GLU A 199 -4.39 7.20 -20.94
CA GLU A 199 -4.55 8.33 -21.89
C GLU A 199 -5.77 9.19 -21.57
N LEU A 200 -6.85 8.59 -21.05
CA LEU A 200 -8.06 9.32 -20.65
C LEU A 200 -7.87 10.13 -19.37
N VAL A 201 -7.07 9.62 -18.40
CA VAL A 201 -6.83 10.27 -17.10
C VAL A 201 -5.78 11.39 -17.20
N HIS A 202 -4.82 11.29 -18.13
CA HIS A 202 -3.74 12.28 -18.30
C HIS A 202 -4.05 13.42 -19.28
N ARG A 203 -5.28 13.51 -19.82
CA ARG A 203 -5.67 14.66 -20.66
C ARG A 203 -5.98 15.86 -19.77
N PRO A 204 -5.30 17.02 -19.98
CA PRO A 204 -5.63 18.23 -19.25
C PRO A 204 -7.00 18.75 -19.68
N ALA A 205 -7.81 19.14 -18.69
CA ALA A 205 -9.10 19.82 -18.81
C ALA A 205 -10.19 19.12 -19.66
N ILE A 206 -11.08 18.47 -18.96
CA ILE A 206 -12.25 17.80 -19.50
C ILE A 206 -13.27 18.83 -19.98
N ASN A 207 -13.42 19.00 -21.28
CA ASN A 207 -14.66 19.51 -21.87
C ASN A 207 -15.74 18.42 -21.72
N GLY A 208 -16.97 18.80 -21.34
CA GLY A 208 -18.07 17.90 -20.93
C GLY A 208 -18.44 16.71 -21.86
N GLY A 209 -17.80 16.56 -23.02
CA GLY A 209 -17.98 15.40 -23.91
C GLY A 209 -17.27 14.11 -23.50
N ALA A 210 -16.29 14.17 -22.56
CA ALA A 210 -15.56 12.99 -22.13
C ALA A 210 -16.34 12.16 -21.11
N VAL A 211 -17.14 12.80 -20.26
CA VAL A 211 -18.00 12.13 -19.27
C VAL A 211 -19.12 11.37 -20.00
N GLN A 212 -19.66 11.93 -21.08
CA GLN A 212 -20.72 11.31 -21.87
C GLN A 212 -20.22 10.06 -22.60
N LYS A 213 -19.01 10.07 -23.15
CA LYS A 213 -18.37 8.88 -23.74
C LYS A 213 -18.05 7.78 -22.73
N LEU A 214 -17.68 8.15 -21.49
CA LEU A 214 -17.44 7.17 -20.43
C LEU A 214 -18.76 6.47 -20.03
N MET A 215 -19.85 7.21 -19.98
CA MET A 215 -21.19 6.67 -19.67
C MET A 215 -21.70 5.73 -20.78
N GLU A 216 -21.42 6.02 -22.03
CA GLU A 216 -21.77 5.17 -23.18
C GLU A 216 -20.98 3.85 -23.22
N MET A 217 -19.72 3.85 -22.72
CA MET A 217 -18.88 2.63 -22.61
C MET A 217 -19.27 1.71 -21.46
N ILE A 218 -19.98 2.21 -20.44
CA ILE A 218 -20.43 1.42 -19.28
C ILE A 218 -21.78 0.73 -19.56
N HIS A 219 -22.54 1.20 -20.57
CA HIS A 219 -23.87 0.69 -20.92
C HIS A 219 -23.90 -0.27 -22.12
N ASN A 220 -22.74 -0.61 -22.69
CA ASN A 220 -22.54 -1.65 -23.71
C ASN A 220 -21.60 -2.75 -23.18
#